data_ad8717ca5a7f72ef013d5404eef0a60e
#
_entry.id   ad8717ca5a7f72ef013d5404eef0a60e
#
_cell.length_a   1.000
_cell.length_b   1.000
_cell.length_c   1.000
_cell.angle_alpha   90.00
_cell.angle_beta   90.00
_cell.angle_gamma   90.00
#
_symmetry.space_group_name_H-M   'P 1'
#
loop_
_entity.id
_entity.type
_entity.pdbx_description
1 polymer ?
#
loop_
_entity_poly.entity_id
_entity_poly.type
_entity_poly.pdbx_seq_one_letter_code
_entity_poly.pdbx_strand_id
1 'polypeptide(L)'
;MKAKKAFKKIIKVFLVLIAVLLVLWLLVFISSKIRSRRDKAFLEEKGYCNLVSAGEYSVNVQICGNENGKHRIIAMSGYGIPDSCITMRRMTAALETDDQVIFIDRAGYGVSDDTAQDMKVENIVEAYRTALKNAGIEAPYVLMPHSIGGIYATYWESKYPEEIEAVAIIDGTELEAGSPDEQDNEDNEVALYYRLVKCGIGGTGNLLLKHFLPPKEWLSDDEQKAEYAMTLMTYDSRALLSESEQEARNINTAWEAIVTNDIPKIYISTAYFTAEDIEADGILTDEMIDELMNDRRERKAELPTSQEERRQMALEDYLEIGRDYKERILLPYLEKLGNCELVSLPGDHLIYEQKPDECGQIIRDFIDG
;
A
#
# COMPACT_ATOMS: atom_id res chain seq x y z
N MET A 1 61.75 10.65 3.72
CA MET A 1 61.50 9.42 4.49
C MET A 1 60.32 9.53 5.43
N LYS A 2 60.18 10.57 6.27
CA LYS A 2 59.10 10.75 7.24
C LYS A 2 57.69 10.76 6.62
N ALA A 3 57.50 11.46 5.49
CA ALA A 3 56.22 11.53 4.78
C ALA A 3 55.72 10.17 4.22
N LYS A 4 56.63 9.35 3.65
CA LYS A 4 56.29 7.99 3.20
C LYS A 4 55.86 7.03 4.35
N LYS A 5 56.48 7.20 5.56
CA LYS A 5 56.08 6.43 6.75
C LYS A 5 54.71 6.88 7.28
N ALA A 6 54.44 8.19 7.30
CA ALA A 6 53.15 8.73 7.69
C ALA A 6 52.04 8.27 6.75
N PHE A 7 52.24 8.33 5.42
CA PHE A 7 51.29 7.86 4.42
C PHE A 7 50.96 6.35 4.55
N LYS A 8 52.01 5.51 4.74
CA LYS A 8 51.78 4.07 5.02
C LYS A 8 50.97 3.83 6.30
N LYS A 9 51.16 4.65 7.34
CA LYS A 9 50.38 4.55 8.59
C LYS A 9 48.92 4.92 8.37
N ILE A 10 48.66 5.98 7.59
CA ILE A 10 47.27 6.42 7.21
C ILE A 10 46.58 5.31 6.43
N ILE A 11 47.23 4.74 5.40
CA ILE A 11 46.64 3.62 4.64
C ILE A 11 46.34 2.43 5.53
N LYS A 12 47.27 2.08 6.46
CA LYS A 12 47.01 0.97 7.37
C LYS A 12 45.81 1.22 8.28
N VAL A 13 45.66 2.42 8.84
CA VAL A 13 44.50 2.81 9.65
C VAL A 13 43.22 2.74 8.81
N PHE A 14 43.24 3.26 7.57
CA PHE A 14 42.09 3.21 6.65
C PHE A 14 41.69 1.77 6.32
N LEU A 15 42.65 0.89 6.03
CA LEU A 15 42.36 -0.54 5.78
C LEU A 15 41.79 -1.25 7.01
N VAL A 16 42.28 -0.92 8.22
CA VAL A 16 41.71 -1.45 9.49
C VAL A 16 40.25 -0.96 9.66
N LEU A 17 39.99 0.32 9.40
CA LEU A 17 38.61 0.85 9.47
C LEU A 17 37.66 0.14 8.50
N ILE A 18 38.09 -0.06 7.24
CA ILE A 18 37.32 -0.83 6.26
C ILE A 18 37.08 -2.25 6.76
N ALA A 19 38.10 -2.93 7.28
CA ALA A 19 37.96 -4.29 7.79
C ALA A 19 36.95 -4.35 8.96
N VAL A 20 37.00 -3.38 9.87
CA VAL A 20 36.03 -3.27 10.98
C VAL A 20 34.61 -3.06 10.45
N LEU A 21 34.42 -2.14 9.49
CA LEU A 21 33.12 -1.90 8.88
C LEU A 21 32.57 -3.15 8.18
N LEU A 22 33.41 -3.89 7.46
CA LEU A 22 33.02 -5.16 6.82
C LEU A 22 32.62 -6.23 7.84
N VAL A 23 33.33 -6.32 8.96
CA VAL A 23 32.98 -7.26 10.05
C VAL A 23 31.64 -6.86 10.68
N LEU A 24 31.45 -5.58 10.98
CA LEU A 24 30.17 -5.08 11.51
C LEU A 24 29.02 -5.35 10.55
N TRP A 25 29.20 -5.06 9.27
CA TRP A 25 28.22 -5.38 8.23
C TRP A 25 27.92 -6.88 8.19
N LEU A 26 28.92 -7.75 8.20
CA LEU A 26 28.73 -9.20 8.19
C LEU A 26 27.95 -9.69 9.43
N LEU A 27 28.21 -9.12 10.60
CA LEU A 27 27.48 -9.44 11.83
C LEU A 27 25.99 -9.03 11.72
N VAL A 28 25.72 -7.84 11.20
CA VAL A 28 24.34 -7.36 10.95
C VAL A 28 23.65 -8.26 9.95
N PHE A 29 24.32 -8.60 8.84
CA PHE A 29 23.78 -9.49 7.81
C PHE A 29 23.42 -10.88 8.37
N ILE A 30 24.34 -11.49 9.13
CA ILE A 30 24.07 -12.80 9.77
C ILE A 30 22.91 -12.70 10.77
N SER A 31 22.90 -11.65 11.59
CA SER A 31 21.81 -11.41 12.56
C SER A 31 20.46 -11.26 11.88
N SER A 32 20.41 -10.49 10.78
CA SER A 32 19.19 -10.33 9.96
C SER A 32 18.71 -11.67 9.41
N LYS A 33 19.59 -12.51 8.86
CA LYS A 33 19.22 -13.84 8.35
C LYS A 33 18.73 -14.80 9.42
N ILE A 34 19.33 -14.77 10.62
CA ILE A 34 18.86 -15.57 11.78
C ILE A 34 17.47 -15.10 12.21
N ARG A 35 17.25 -13.78 12.30
CA ARG A 35 15.96 -13.20 12.64
C ARG A 35 14.90 -13.58 11.62
N SER A 36 15.13 -13.36 10.33
CA SER A 36 14.20 -13.70 9.25
C SER A 36 13.76 -15.17 9.29
N ARG A 37 14.69 -16.10 9.63
CA ARG A 37 14.32 -17.51 9.80
C ARG A 37 13.43 -17.76 11.01
N ARG A 38 13.68 -17.07 12.15
CA ARG A 38 12.84 -17.17 13.35
C ARG A 38 11.45 -16.58 13.11
N ASP A 39 11.42 -15.44 12.44
CA ASP A 39 10.18 -14.75 12.11
C ASP A 39 9.33 -15.63 11.17
N LYS A 40 9.94 -16.22 10.13
CA LYS A 40 9.26 -17.15 9.25
C LYS A 40 8.72 -18.38 10.00
N ALA A 41 9.51 -19.01 10.86
CA ALA A 41 9.07 -20.15 11.67
C ALA A 41 7.91 -19.77 12.62
N PHE A 42 7.94 -18.57 13.21
CA PHE A 42 6.83 -18.06 14.01
C PHE A 42 5.57 -17.85 13.18
N LEU A 43 5.69 -17.25 11.97
CA LEU A 43 4.56 -17.04 11.08
C LEU A 43 3.95 -18.36 10.59
N GLU A 44 4.79 -19.35 10.29
CA GLU A 44 4.35 -20.71 9.96
C GLU A 44 3.60 -21.37 11.13
N GLU A 45 4.14 -21.30 12.35
CA GLU A 45 3.51 -21.85 13.57
C GLU A 45 2.15 -21.20 13.85
N LYS A 46 2.00 -19.90 13.56
CA LYS A 46 0.77 -19.14 13.80
C LYS A 46 -0.24 -19.23 12.65
N GLY A 47 0.10 -19.94 11.55
CA GLY A 47 -0.80 -20.14 10.42
C GLY A 47 -0.87 -18.98 9.43
N TYR A 48 0.09 -18.04 9.47
CA TYR A 48 0.15 -16.91 8.52
C TYR A 48 0.80 -17.27 7.18
N CYS A 49 1.26 -18.50 7.00
CA CYS A 49 1.94 -18.95 5.78
C CYS A 49 1.10 -19.99 5.05
N ASN A 50 0.54 -19.60 3.93
CA ASN A 50 -0.10 -20.51 2.97
C ASN A 50 0.38 -20.17 1.55
N LEU A 51 1.57 -20.67 1.21
CA LEU A 51 2.22 -20.38 -0.06
C LEU A 51 1.60 -21.19 -1.19
N VAL A 52 1.08 -20.49 -2.20
CA VAL A 52 0.49 -21.04 -3.41
C VAL A 52 1.33 -20.61 -4.61
N SER A 53 1.60 -21.51 -5.54
CA SER A 53 2.37 -21.19 -6.75
C SER A 53 1.63 -20.14 -7.60
N ALA A 54 2.33 -19.07 -7.95
CA ALA A 54 1.90 -18.01 -8.86
C ALA A 54 2.67 -18.06 -10.20
N GLY A 55 3.25 -19.21 -10.53
CA GLY A 55 4.10 -19.43 -11.69
C GLY A 55 5.55 -19.69 -11.30
N GLU A 56 6.44 -18.72 -11.51
CA GLU A 56 7.87 -18.86 -11.19
C GLU A 56 8.20 -18.69 -9.71
N TYR A 57 7.26 -18.19 -8.91
CA TYR A 57 7.36 -17.98 -7.47
C TYR A 57 6.04 -18.32 -6.78
N SER A 58 6.03 -18.32 -5.46
CA SER A 58 4.81 -18.56 -4.68
C SER A 58 4.40 -17.29 -3.94
N VAL A 59 3.10 -17.10 -3.82
CA VAL A 59 2.51 -16.00 -3.06
C VAL A 59 1.70 -16.55 -1.89
N ASN A 60 1.59 -15.76 -0.83
CA ASN A 60 0.77 -16.11 0.33
C ASN A 60 -0.70 -15.87 0.00
N VAL A 61 -1.53 -16.87 0.23
CA VAL A 61 -2.98 -16.82 0.01
C VAL A 61 -3.67 -17.23 1.30
N GLN A 62 -4.20 -16.28 2.04
CA GLN A 62 -4.96 -16.55 3.26
C GLN A 62 -6.45 -16.52 2.93
N ILE A 63 -7.18 -17.56 3.36
CA ILE A 63 -8.61 -17.72 3.10
C ILE A 63 -9.34 -17.66 4.44
N CYS A 64 -10.30 -16.76 4.54
CA CYS A 64 -11.12 -16.56 5.72
C CYS A 64 -12.61 -16.61 5.37
N GLY A 65 -13.46 -16.83 6.37
CA GLY A 65 -14.89 -16.81 6.20
C GLY A 65 -15.48 -18.12 5.70
N ASN A 66 -16.59 -18.03 4.98
CA ASN A 66 -17.39 -19.17 4.56
C ASN A 66 -16.87 -19.76 3.23
N GLU A 67 -16.35 -20.98 3.26
CA GLU A 67 -15.86 -21.67 2.05
C GLU A 67 -16.96 -21.86 0.98
N ASN A 68 -18.23 -21.88 1.38
CA ASN A 68 -19.39 -21.94 0.49
C ASN A 68 -20.11 -20.61 0.38
N GLY A 69 -19.41 -19.51 0.64
CA GLY A 69 -19.95 -18.16 0.63
C GLY A 69 -20.53 -17.77 -0.74
N LYS A 70 -21.41 -16.77 -0.72
CA LYS A 70 -22.06 -16.25 -1.94
C LYS A 70 -21.02 -15.65 -2.86
N HIS A 71 -20.09 -14.86 -2.30
CA HIS A 71 -19.08 -14.12 -3.02
C HIS A 71 -17.67 -14.60 -2.66
N ARG A 72 -16.74 -14.46 -3.61
CA ARG A 72 -15.29 -14.65 -3.41
C ARG A 72 -14.62 -13.30 -3.51
N ILE A 73 -14.31 -12.73 -2.35
CA ILE A 73 -13.80 -11.36 -2.22
C ILE A 73 -12.27 -11.41 -2.18
N ILE A 74 -11.62 -10.82 -3.18
CA ILE A 74 -10.17 -10.77 -3.29
C ILE A 74 -9.67 -9.46 -2.69
N ALA A 75 -9.12 -9.51 -1.49
CA ALA A 75 -8.52 -8.37 -0.81
C ALA A 75 -7.10 -8.10 -1.35
N MET A 76 -6.88 -6.86 -1.80
CA MET A 76 -5.63 -6.42 -2.44
C MET A 76 -5.08 -5.22 -1.68
N SER A 77 -3.99 -5.40 -0.93
CA SER A 77 -3.40 -4.36 -0.10
C SER A 77 -2.73 -3.23 -0.88
N GLY A 78 -2.56 -2.09 -0.22
CA GLY A 78 -1.78 -0.94 -0.70
C GLY A 78 -0.27 -1.21 -0.78
N TYR A 79 0.48 -0.20 -1.25
CA TYR A 79 1.94 -0.26 -1.33
C TYR A 79 2.57 -0.38 0.07
N GLY A 80 3.52 -1.30 0.20
CA GLY A 80 4.25 -1.50 1.46
C GLY A 80 3.45 -2.10 2.61
N ILE A 81 2.17 -2.49 2.41
CA ILE A 81 1.32 -3.14 3.42
C ILE A 81 1.47 -4.65 3.29
N PRO A 82 2.19 -5.30 4.20
CA PRO A 82 2.69 -6.67 4.02
C PRO A 82 1.72 -7.78 4.43
N ASP A 83 0.58 -7.43 5.00
CA ASP A 83 -0.21 -8.33 5.82
C ASP A 83 -1.71 -8.02 5.76
N SER A 84 -2.24 -8.00 4.54
CA SER A 84 -3.66 -7.68 4.31
C SER A 84 -4.60 -8.51 5.20
N CYS A 85 -4.27 -9.77 5.48
CA CYS A 85 -5.07 -10.65 6.34
C CYS A 85 -5.06 -10.27 7.84
N ILE A 86 -4.13 -9.43 8.29
CA ILE A 86 -4.12 -8.90 9.67
C ILE A 86 -4.78 -7.53 9.68
N THR A 87 -4.31 -6.62 8.82
CA THR A 87 -4.70 -5.21 8.86
C THR A 87 -6.11 -4.96 8.37
N MET A 88 -6.58 -5.68 7.33
CA MET A 88 -7.93 -5.52 6.80
C MET A 88 -8.99 -6.40 7.51
N ARG A 89 -8.57 -7.33 8.38
CA ARG A 89 -9.46 -8.35 8.95
C ARG A 89 -10.60 -7.79 9.79
N ARG A 90 -10.38 -6.69 10.50
CA ARG A 90 -11.47 -6.05 11.27
C ARG A 90 -12.59 -5.59 10.36
N MET A 91 -12.24 -4.98 9.24
CA MET A 91 -13.22 -4.55 8.23
C MET A 91 -13.92 -5.74 7.58
N THR A 92 -13.17 -6.78 7.22
CA THR A 92 -13.73 -7.94 6.53
C THR A 92 -14.51 -8.91 7.43
N ALA A 93 -14.40 -8.80 8.75
CA ALA A 93 -15.07 -9.71 9.70
C ALA A 93 -16.60 -9.79 9.49
N ALA A 94 -17.24 -8.68 9.10
CA ALA A 94 -18.66 -8.67 8.76
C ALA A 94 -18.96 -9.47 7.48
N LEU A 95 -18.04 -9.48 6.51
CA LEU A 95 -18.16 -10.18 5.23
C LEU A 95 -17.93 -11.69 5.39
N GLU A 96 -17.05 -12.10 6.28
CA GLU A 96 -16.64 -13.48 6.51
C GLU A 96 -17.77 -14.43 6.95
N THR A 97 -18.91 -13.88 7.43
CA THR A 97 -20.06 -14.68 7.83
C THR A 97 -20.73 -15.37 6.64
N ASP A 98 -20.91 -14.65 5.54
CA ASP A 98 -21.68 -15.11 4.38
C ASP A 98 -20.80 -15.33 3.14
N ASP A 99 -19.59 -14.79 3.16
CA ASP A 99 -18.67 -14.76 2.01
C ASP A 99 -17.32 -15.39 2.32
N GLN A 100 -16.60 -15.74 1.27
CA GLN A 100 -15.20 -16.16 1.33
C GLN A 100 -14.31 -14.95 1.03
N VAL A 101 -13.47 -14.55 1.99
CA VAL A 101 -12.49 -13.48 1.83
C VAL A 101 -11.11 -14.07 1.61
N ILE A 102 -10.48 -13.70 0.51
CA ILE A 102 -9.19 -14.19 0.06
C ILE A 102 -8.18 -13.03 0.10
N PHE A 103 -7.19 -13.13 0.96
CA PHE A 103 -6.09 -12.17 1.05
C PHE A 103 -4.90 -12.73 0.28
N ILE A 104 -4.42 -11.98 -0.69
CA ILE A 104 -3.27 -12.38 -1.53
C ILE A 104 -2.17 -11.33 -1.37
N ASP A 105 -1.06 -11.76 -0.76
CA ASP A 105 0.13 -10.92 -0.65
C ASP A 105 0.96 -11.02 -1.93
N ARG A 106 1.28 -9.88 -2.55
CA ARG A 106 2.10 -9.82 -3.77
C ARG A 106 3.48 -10.46 -3.57
N ALA A 107 4.18 -10.72 -4.66
CA ALA A 107 5.58 -11.14 -4.59
C ALA A 107 6.40 -10.18 -3.71
N GLY A 108 7.21 -10.71 -2.81
CA GLY A 108 8.02 -9.94 -1.88
C GLY A 108 7.27 -9.30 -0.71
N TYR A 109 5.95 -9.47 -0.62
CA TYR A 109 5.14 -9.00 0.50
C TYR A 109 4.95 -10.11 1.54
N GLY A 110 5.04 -9.76 2.81
CA GLY A 110 4.85 -10.69 3.91
C GLY A 110 5.74 -11.93 3.78
N VAL A 111 5.12 -13.09 3.70
CA VAL A 111 5.80 -14.37 3.54
C VAL A 111 5.90 -14.87 2.10
N SER A 112 5.35 -14.12 1.14
CA SER A 112 5.46 -14.41 -0.29
C SER A 112 6.92 -14.45 -0.73
N ASP A 113 7.23 -15.29 -1.72
CA ASP A 113 8.56 -15.32 -2.30
C ASP A 113 8.90 -13.97 -2.96
N ASP A 114 10.15 -13.55 -2.81
CA ASP A 114 10.68 -12.41 -3.56
C ASP A 114 10.96 -12.81 -5.03
N THR A 115 10.90 -11.84 -5.93
CA THR A 115 11.16 -12.10 -7.37
C THR A 115 12.10 -11.07 -7.96
N ALA A 116 12.79 -11.48 -9.03
CA ALA A 116 13.54 -10.58 -9.89
C ALA A 116 12.74 -10.15 -11.14
N GLN A 117 11.52 -10.66 -11.30
CA GLN A 117 10.61 -10.24 -12.35
C GLN A 117 10.13 -8.81 -12.09
N ASP A 118 10.03 -8.01 -13.13
CA ASP A 118 9.46 -6.66 -13.02
C ASP A 118 8.02 -6.73 -12.53
N MET A 119 7.69 -5.90 -11.53
CA MET A 119 6.36 -5.77 -10.95
C MET A 119 5.46 -4.90 -11.84
N LYS A 120 5.35 -5.29 -13.12
CA LYS A 120 4.42 -4.72 -14.08
C LYS A 120 3.00 -5.19 -13.77
N VAL A 121 2.00 -4.33 -14.02
CA VAL A 121 0.59 -4.65 -13.74
C VAL A 121 0.15 -5.97 -14.38
N GLU A 122 0.62 -6.25 -15.60
CA GLU A 122 0.33 -7.50 -16.30
C GLU A 122 0.83 -8.72 -15.53
N ASN A 123 2.07 -8.65 -15.02
CA ASN A 123 2.70 -9.74 -14.27
C ASN A 123 2.02 -9.96 -12.91
N ILE A 124 1.65 -8.87 -12.23
CA ILE A 124 0.97 -8.91 -10.93
C ILE A 124 -0.41 -9.57 -11.08
N VAL A 125 -1.19 -9.14 -12.06
CA VAL A 125 -2.54 -9.69 -12.29
C VAL A 125 -2.46 -11.15 -12.71
N GLU A 126 -1.54 -11.54 -13.60
CA GLU A 126 -1.36 -12.95 -13.97
C GLU A 126 -0.89 -13.82 -12.78
N ALA A 127 -0.09 -13.26 -11.87
CA ALA A 127 0.30 -13.96 -10.64
C ALA A 127 -0.90 -14.21 -9.74
N TYR A 128 -1.78 -13.21 -9.54
CA TYR A 128 -3.01 -13.36 -8.78
C TYR A 128 -3.91 -14.45 -9.40
N ARG A 129 -4.19 -14.37 -10.70
CA ARG A 129 -5.02 -15.34 -11.41
C ARG A 129 -4.46 -16.76 -11.32
N THR A 130 -3.14 -16.89 -11.47
CA THR A 130 -2.46 -18.20 -11.37
C THR A 130 -2.54 -18.76 -9.96
N ALA A 131 -2.33 -17.91 -8.93
CA ALA A 131 -2.42 -18.33 -7.54
C ALA A 131 -3.84 -18.77 -7.16
N LEU A 132 -4.87 -18.01 -7.54
CA LEU A 132 -6.27 -18.37 -7.29
C LEU A 132 -6.63 -19.70 -7.95
N LYS A 133 -6.26 -19.87 -9.21
CA LYS A 133 -6.46 -21.15 -9.93
C LYS A 133 -5.78 -22.32 -9.22
N ASN A 134 -4.54 -22.13 -8.78
CA ASN A 134 -3.77 -23.19 -8.09
C ASN A 134 -4.28 -23.45 -6.67
N ALA A 135 -4.92 -22.46 -6.04
CA ALA A 135 -5.63 -22.60 -4.77
C ALA A 135 -7.03 -23.26 -4.92
N GLY A 136 -7.49 -23.48 -6.15
CA GLY A 136 -8.82 -24.03 -6.43
C GLY A 136 -9.96 -23.02 -6.23
N ILE A 137 -9.67 -21.73 -6.29
CA ILE A 137 -10.63 -20.63 -6.13
C ILE A 137 -11.04 -20.17 -7.53
N GLU A 138 -12.30 -20.41 -7.87
CA GLU A 138 -12.83 -20.14 -9.21
C GLU A 138 -13.56 -18.79 -9.25
N ALA A 139 -13.50 -18.11 -10.41
CA ALA A 139 -14.29 -16.91 -10.69
C ALA A 139 -15.81 -17.24 -10.71
N PRO A 140 -16.73 -16.24 -10.56
CA PRO A 140 -16.39 -14.82 -10.55
C PRO A 140 -15.92 -14.31 -9.17
N TYR A 141 -15.22 -13.16 -9.19
CA TYR A 141 -14.62 -12.53 -8.01
C TYR A 141 -15.20 -11.14 -7.74
N VAL A 142 -15.33 -10.78 -6.48
CA VAL A 142 -15.43 -9.38 -6.05
C VAL A 142 -14.02 -8.90 -5.75
N LEU A 143 -13.51 -7.93 -6.51
CA LEU A 143 -12.21 -7.33 -6.21
C LEU A 143 -12.37 -6.25 -5.14
N MET A 144 -11.54 -6.30 -4.10
CA MET A 144 -11.53 -5.34 -3.01
C MET A 144 -10.12 -4.73 -2.86
N PRO A 145 -9.74 -3.82 -3.75
CA PRO A 145 -8.44 -3.17 -3.73
C PRO A 145 -8.41 -1.98 -2.78
N HIS A 146 -7.24 -1.75 -2.15
CA HIS A 146 -6.87 -0.54 -1.46
C HIS A 146 -5.67 0.13 -2.13
N SER A 147 -5.69 1.47 -2.25
CA SER A 147 -4.55 2.25 -2.73
C SER A 147 -4.04 1.76 -4.10
N ILE A 148 -2.74 1.47 -4.25
CA ILE A 148 -2.11 0.94 -5.47
C ILE A 148 -2.79 -0.34 -5.99
N GLY A 149 -3.46 -1.10 -5.11
CA GLY A 149 -4.29 -2.24 -5.51
C GLY A 149 -5.37 -1.87 -6.52
N GLY A 150 -5.84 -0.61 -6.51
CA GLY A 150 -6.77 -0.05 -7.48
C GLY A 150 -6.26 -0.13 -8.92
N ILE A 151 -4.95 0.08 -9.14
CA ILE A 151 -4.31 -0.05 -10.47
C ILE A 151 -4.48 -1.48 -10.99
N TYR A 152 -4.22 -2.47 -10.13
CA TYR A 152 -4.26 -3.89 -10.50
C TYR A 152 -5.69 -4.38 -10.72
N ALA A 153 -6.61 -3.96 -9.86
CA ALA A 153 -8.03 -4.30 -10.00
C ALA A 153 -8.63 -3.70 -11.29
N THR A 154 -8.33 -2.43 -11.59
CA THR A 154 -8.77 -1.75 -12.82
C THR A 154 -8.24 -2.44 -14.08
N TYR A 155 -6.96 -2.83 -14.08
CA TYR A 155 -6.40 -3.59 -15.19
C TYR A 155 -7.05 -4.97 -15.31
N TRP A 156 -7.25 -5.66 -14.19
CA TRP A 156 -7.84 -7.01 -14.17
C TRP A 156 -9.27 -7.00 -14.71
N GLU A 157 -10.14 -6.14 -14.16
CA GLU A 157 -11.54 -6.03 -14.62
C GLU A 157 -11.67 -5.63 -16.07
N SER A 158 -10.77 -4.76 -16.55
CA SER A 158 -10.79 -4.30 -17.96
C SER A 158 -10.29 -5.38 -18.92
N LYS A 159 -9.36 -6.23 -18.47
CA LYS A 159 -8.73 -7.25 -19.30
C LYS A 159 -9.46 -8.59 -19.30
N TYR A 160 -10.09 -8.92 -18.17
CA TYR A 160 -10.78 -10.19 -17.92
C TYR A 160 -12.14 -9.95 -17.24
N PRO A 161 -13.04 -9.19 -17.87
CA PRO A 161 -14.31 -8.79 -17.27
C PRO A 161 -15.20 -9.99 -16.90
N GLU A 162 -15.05 -11.12 -17.61
CA GLU A 162 -15.80 -12.35 -17.33
C GLU A 162 -15.42 -13.02 -16.00
N GLU A 163 -14.30 -12.64 -15.41
CA GLU A 163 -13.86 -13.15 -14.11
C GLU A 163 -14.38 -12.29 -12.94
N ILE A 164 -14.97 -11.11 -13.22
CA ILE A 164 -15.26 -10.11 -12.18
C ILE A 164 -16.77 -9.94 -12.01
N GLU A 165 -17.21 -10.11 -10.77
CA GLU A 165 -18.59 -9.90 -10.35
C GLU A 165 -18.86 -8.43 -9.99
N ALA A 166 -17.96 -7.85 -9.18
CA ALA A 166 -18.02 -6.46 -8.73
C ALA A 166 -16.64 -5.96 -8.29
N VAL A 167 -16.50 -4.64 -8.12
CA VAL A 167 -15.26 -4.03 -7.59
C VAL A 167 -15.59 -3.03 -6.49
N ALA A 168 -15.03 -3.24 -5.29
CA ALA A 168 -15.15 -2.33 -4.15
C ALA A 168 -13.79 -1.65 -3.88
N ILE A 169 -13.58 -0.48 -4.45
CA ILE A 169 -12.33 0.26 -4.36
C ILE A 169 -12.30 1.06 -3.06
N ILE A 170 -11.30 0.83 -2.22
CA ILE A 170 -11.09 1.51 -0.95
C ILE A 170 -9.95 2.50 -1.12
N ASP A 171 -10.27 3.77 -1.23
CA ASP A 171 -9.30 4.88 -1.40
C ASP A 171 -8.16 4.50 -2.37
N GLY A 172 -8.58 4.03 -3.56
CA GLY A 172 -7.66 3.50 -4.58
C GLY A 172 -6.90 4.62 -5.29
N THR A 173 -5.76 4.26 -5.89
CA THR A 173 -5.04 5.18 -6.78
C THR A 173 -5.89 5.49 -8.01
N GLU A 174 -6.21 6.75 -8.20
CA GLU A 174 -6.91 7.22 -9.39
C GLU A 174 -5.97 7.19 -10.59
N LEU A 175 -6.51 6.74 -11.72
CA LEU A 175 -5.75 6.66 -12.94
C LEU A 175 -6.03 7.90 -13.81
N GLU A 176 -4.98 8.41 -14.44
CA GLU A 176 -5.09 9.50 -15.40
C GLU A 176 -4.18 9.29 -16.60
N ALA A 177 -4.52 9.97 -17.72
CA ALA A 177 -3.70 9.89 -18.92
C ALA A 177 -2.37 10.62 -18.75
N GLY A 178 -1.27 9.91 -19.05
CA GLY A 178 0.04 10.53 -19.14
C GLY A 178 0.63 10.89 -17.77
N SER A 179 0.35 10.07 -16.76
CA SER A 179 1.08 10.16 -15.49
C SER A 179 2.57 10.27 -15.77
N PRO A 180 3.24 11.32 -15.27
CA PRO A 180 4.65 11.54 -15.53
C PRO A 180 5.45 10.35 -15.03
N ASP A 181 6.39 9.89 -15.86
CA ASP A 181 7.39 8.92 -15.42
C ASP A 181 8.28 9.66 -14.41
N GLU A 182 8.05 9.45 -13.13
CA GLU A 182 8.75 10.16 -12.03
C GLU A 182 10.23 9.82 -11.93
N GLN A 183 10.83 9.23 -12.97
CA GLN A 183 12.25 8.89 -12.99
C GLN A 183 13.18 10.11 -12.78
N ASP A 184 12.67 11.34 -12.89
CA ASP A 184 13.48 12.57 -12.75
C ASP A 184 13.50 13.16 -11.33
N ASN A 185 12.68 12.67 -10.39
CA ASN A 185 12.64 13.13 -9.00
C ASN A 185 12.93 12.02 -7.99
N GLU A 186 13.90 11.16 -8.27
CA GLU A 186 14.40 10.24 -7.24
C GLU A 186 14.87 11.07 -6.03
N ASP A 187 14.10 11.00 -4.95
CA ASP A 187 14.57 11.42 -3.65
C ASP A 187 15.86 10.61 -3.39
N ASN A 188 17.02 11.28 -3.40
CA ASN A 188 18.32 10.61 -3.35
C ASN A 188 18.48 9.69 -2.14
N GLU A 189 17.69 9.90 -1.08
CA GLU A 189 17.67 9.09 0.13
C GLU A 189 16.94 7.75 -0.12
N VAL A 190 15.80 7.77 -0.80
CA VAL A 190 15.03 6.58 -1.19
C VAL A 190 15.85 5.73 -2.17
N ALA A 191 16.44 6.36 -3.19
CA ALA A 191 17.32 5.68 -4.13
C ALA A 191 18.56 5.03 -3.47
N LEU A 192 19.15 5.68 -2.45
CA LEU A 192 20.25 5.11 -1.70
C LEU A 192 19.79 3.88 -0.88
N TYR A 193 18.65 3.99 -0.18
CA TYR A 193 18.07 2.86 0.56
C TYR A 193 17.83 1.66 -0.35
N TYR A 194 17.25 1.88 -1.51
CA TYR A 194 17.02 0.86 -2.52
C TYR A 194 18.30 0.20 -3.03
N ARG A 195 19.36 0.96 -3.28
CA ARG A 195 20.67 0.40 -3.64
C ARG A 195 21.24 -0.47 -2.53
N LEU A 196 21.05 -0.08 -1.26
CA LEU A 196 21.46 -0.86 -0.09
C LEU A 196 20.70 -2.19 0.01
N VAL A 197 19.38 -2.18 -0.22
CA VAL A 197 18.55 -3.40 -0.27
C VAL A 197 18.99 -4.32 -1.40
N LYS A 198 19.17 -3.79 -2.62
CA LYS A 198 19.69 -4.56 -3.78
C LYS A 198 21.09 -5.17 -3.51
N CYS A 199 21.90 -4.54 -2.66
CA CYS A 199 23.19 -5.08 -2.21
C CYS A 199 23.09 -6.06 -1.01
N GLY A 200 21.88 -6.38 -0.52
CA GLY A 200 21.69 -7.25 0.63
C GLY A 200 22.00 -6.58 1.99
N ILE A 201 22.02 -5.24 2.02
CA ILE A 201 22.29 -4.44 3.24
C ILE A 201 20.98 -3.94 3.87
N GLY A 202 19.82 -4.27 3.30
CA GLY A 202 18.49 -3.87 3.78
C GLY A 202 18.24 -4.18 5.25
N GLY A 203 18.77 -5.30 5.75
CA GLY A 203 18.68 -5.69 7.15
C GLY A 203 19.24 -4.67 8.16
N THR A 204 20.01 -3.65 7.71
CA THR A 204 20.50 -2.57 8.57
C THR A 204 19.44 -1.49 8.83
N GLY A 205 18.58 -1.20 7.86
CA GLY A 205 17.44 -0.27 8.00
C GLY A 205 16.42 -0.79 9.03
N ASN A 206 16.26 -2.08 9.11
CA ASN A 206 15.30 -2.76 9.97
C ASN A 206 15.51 -2.56 11.47
N LEU A 207 16.72 -2.24 11.93
CA LEU A 207 16.96 -1.89 13.33
C LEU A 207 16.32 -0.54 13.71
N LEU A 208 16.13 0.35 12.74
CA LEU A 208 15.54 1.66 12.94
C LEU A 208 14.01 1.64 12.72
N LEU A 209 13.51 0.77 11.85
CA LEU A 209 12.08 0.68 11.50
C LEU A 209 11.19 0.44 12.73
N LYS A 210 11.62 -0.35 13.71
CA LYS A 210 10.88 -0.58 14.95
C LYS A 210 10.53 0.69 15.72
N HIS A 211 11.32 1.76 15.56
CA HIS A 211 11.07 3.04 16.21
C HIS A 211 10.06 3.93 15.44
N PHE A 212 9.81 3.60 14.18
CA PHE A 212 8.90 4.34 13.29
C PHE A 212 7.55 3.66 13.09
N LEU A 213 7.40 2.40 13.52
CA LEU A 213 6.13 1.67 13.48
C LEU A 213 5.54 1.64 14.89
N PRO A 214 4.59 2.52 15.22
CA PRO A 214 3.91 2.48 16.50
C PRO A 214 3.11 1.17 16.62
N PRO A 215 3.03 0.58 17.82
CA PRO A 215 2.18 -0.59 18.03
C PRO A 215 0.72 -0.22 17.79
N LYS A 216 -0.01 -1.07 17.10
CA LYS A 216 -1.46 -0.93 16.90
C LYS A 216 -2.17 -1.54 18.11
N GLU A 217 -2.79 -0.72 18.94
CA GLU A 217 -3.41 -1.15 20.21
C GLU A 217 -4.55 -2.18 20.03
N TRP A 218 -5.12 -2.24 18.83
CA TRP A 218 -6.19 -3.17 18.50
C TRP A 218 -5.71 -4.56 18.05
N LEU A 219 -4.39 -4.75 17.85
CA LEU A 219 -3.78 -6.04 17.56
C LEU A 219 -3.36 -6.74 18.84
N SER A 220 -3.52 -8.06 18.89
CA SER A 220 -2.91 -8.91 19.92
C SER A 220 -1.38 -8.89 19.80
N ASP A 221 -0.68 -9.29 20.87
CA ASP A 221 0.79 -9.37 20.88
C ASP A 221 1.35 -10.26 19.76
N ASP A 222 0.66 -11.35 19.42
CA ASP A 222 1.05 -12.26 18.34
C ASP A 222 0.84 -11.62 16.97
N GLU A 223 -0.27 -10.91 16.76
CA GLU A 223 -0.55 -10.19 15.51
C GLU A 223 0.41 -9.02 15.29
N GLN A 224 0.69 -8.22 16.33
CA GLN A 224 1.70 -7.16 16.25
C GLN A 224 3.08 -7.70 15.88
N LYS A 225 3.45 -8.85 16.46
CA LYS A 225 4.71 -9.51 16.14
C LYS A 225 4.71 -10.05 14.71
N ALA A 226 3.58 -10.58 14.22
CA ALA A 226 3.43 -11.07 12.86
C ALA A 226 3.50 -9.92 11.85
N GLU A 227 2.74 -8.85 12.06
CA GLU A 227 2.78 -7.64 11.24
C GLU A 227 4.20 -7.07 11.14
N TYR A 228 4.88 -6.92 12.28
CA TYR A 228 6.26 -6.44 12.31
C TYR A 228 7.21 -7.36 11.53
N ALA A 229 7.08 -8.68 11.68
CA ALA A 229 7.90 -9.66 10.98
C ALA A 229 7.70 -9.58 9.46
N MET A 230 6.44 -9.50 9.01
CA MET A 230 6.07 -9.38 7.60
C MET A 230 6.53 -8.05 7.00
N THR A 231 6.37 -6.93 7.74
CA THR A 231 6.89 -5.62 7.34
C THR A 231 8.38 -5.67 7.04
N LEU A 232 9.17 -6.27 7.96
CA LEU A 232 10.60 -6.40 7.76
C LEU A 232 10.97 -7.25 6.52
N MET A 233 10.21 -8.30 6.24
CA MET A 233 10.42 -9.13 5.05
C MET A 233 10.11 -8.36 3.78
N THR A 234 9.01 -7.62 3.76
CA THR A 234 8.56 -6.83 2.62
C THR A 234 9.56 -5.74 2.26
N TYR A 235 10.03 -4.98 3.23
CA TYR A 235 11.01 -3.91 2.99
C TYR A 235 12.42 -4.42 2.65
N ASP A 236 12.70 -5.71 2.78
CA ASP A 236 13.93 -6.36 2.30
C ASP A 236 13.78 -6.93 0.87
N SER A 237 12.59 -6.83 0.24
CA SER A 237 12.32 -7.46 -1.06
C SER A 237 12.71 -6.59 -2.26
N ARG A 238 13.04 -7.25 -3.37
CA ARG A 238 13.28 -6.59 -4.66
C ARG A 238 11.97 -6.26 -5.36
N ALA A 239 10.95 -7.09 -5.14
CA ALA A 239 9.65 -6.91 -5.73
C ALA A 239 9.02 -5.58 -5.29
N LEU A 240 9.09 -5.22 -4.00
CA LEU A 240 8.62 -3.92 -3.50
C LEU A 240 9.26 -2.75 -4.23
N LEU A 241 10.60 -2.84 -4.47
CA LEU A 241 11.33 -1.83 -5.22
C LEU A 241 10.88 -1.73 -6.67
N SER A 242 10.77 -2.90 -7.31
CA SER A 242 10.32 -2.96 -8.69
C SER A 242 8.89 -2.44 -8.84
N GLU A 243 8.04 -2.64 -7.85
CA GLU A 243 6.67 -2.11 -7.83
C GLU A 243 6.67 -0.57 -7.86
N SER A 244 7.49 0.06 -7.02
CA SER A 244 7.67 1.52 -7.03
C SER A 244 8.26 2.02 -8.36
N GLU A 245 9.33 1.35 -8.86
CA GLU A 245 9.93 1.70 -10.15
C GLU A 245 8.97 1.57 -11.34
N GLN A 246 7.92 0.74 -11.22
CA GLN A 246 6.93 0.50 -12.29
C GLN A 246 5.62 1.27 -12.10
N GLU A 247 5.44 2.03 -11.03
CA GLU A 247 4.15 2.62 -10.66
C GLU A 247 3.57 3.50 -11.77
N ALA A 248 4.30 4.51 -12.25
CA ALA A 248 3.84 5.40 -13.31
C ALA A 248 3.50 4.63 -14.61
N ARG A 249 4.35 3.65 -14.97
CA ARG A 249 4.07 2.75 -16.09
C ARG A 249 2.79 1.95 -15.86
N ASN A 250 2.60 1.43 -14.67
CA ASN A 250 1.43 0.63 -14.32
C ASN A 250 0.16 1.46 -14.36
N ILE A 251 0.19 2.71 -13.86
CA ILE A 251 -0.90 3.69 -13.98
C ILE A 251 -1.26 3.89 -15.46
N ASN A 252 -0.29 4.25 -16.30
CA ASN A 252 -0.53 4.48 -17.72
C ASN A 252 -1.06 3.23 -18.43
N THR A 253 -0.49 2.04 -18.13
CA THR A 253 -0.92 0.78 -18.74
C THR A 253 -2.36 0.43 -18.35
N ALA A 254 -2.70 0.59 -17.07
CA ALA A 254 -4.05 0.33 -16.58
C ALA A 254 -5.06 1.35 -17.15
N TRP A 255 -4.69 2.64 -17.21
CA TRP A 255 -5.51 3.68 -17.82
C TRP A 255 -5.85 3.39 -19.30
N GLU A 256 -4.84 2.98 -20.07
CA GLU A 256 -5.01 2.62 -21.49
C GLU A 256 -5.85 1.33 -21.66
N ALA A 257 -5.79 0.43 -20.70
CA ALA A 257 -6.55 -0.81 -20.74
C ALA A 257 -8.03 -0.63 -20.38
N ILE A 258 -8.44 0.47 -19.74
CA ILE A 258 -9.83 0.66 -19.29
C ILE A 258 -10.79 0.54 -20.48
N VAL A 259 -11.70 -0.42 -20.36
CA VAL A 259 -12.88 -0.57 -21.20
C VAL A 259 -14.09 -0.28 -20.31
N THR A 260 -14.73 0.87 -20.54
CA THR A 260 -15.96 1.24 -19.83
C THR A 260 -16.99 0.11 -19.92
N ASN A 261 -17.47 -0.36 -18.77
CA ASN A 261 -18.36 -1.51 -18.70
C ASN A 261 -19.43 -1.35 -17.60
N ASP A 262 -20.37 -2.30 -17.55
CA ASP A 262 -21.50 -2.29 -16.61
C ASP A 262 -21.26 -3.12 -15.34
N ILE A 263 -20.05 -3.64 -15.12
CA ILE A 263 -19.71 -4.34 -13.87
C ILE A 263 -19.95 -3.38 -12.70
N PRO A 264 -20.72 -3.77 -11.68
CA PRO A 264 -20.97 -2.92 -10.52
C PRO A 264 -19.66 -2.53 -9.81
N LYS A 265 -19.50 -1.24 -9.54
CA LYS A 265 -18.34 -0.72 -8.82
C LYS A 265 -18.75 0.29 -7.76
N ILE A 266 -18.02 0.30 -6.66
CA ILE A 266 -18.08 1.34 -5.65
C ILE A 266 -16.67 1.88 -5.41
N TYR A 267 -16.57 3.20 -5.27
CA TYR A 267 -15.34 3.86 -4.85
C TYR A 267 -15.58 4.54 -3.51
N ILE A 268 -14.93 4.07 -2.47
CA ILE A 268 -14.95 4.64 -1.13
C ILE A 268 -13.81 5.65 -1.04
N SER A 269 -14.15 6.95 -1.03
CA SER A 269 -13.17 8.03 -0.94
C SER A 269 -13.00 8.48 0.50
N THR A 270 -11.77 8.64 0.95
CA THR A 270 -11.41 9.18 2.26
C THR A 270 -11.34 10.71 2.28
N ALA A 271 -11.44 11.36 1.12
CA ALA A 271 -11.36 12.81 1.00
C ALA A 271 -12.57 13.51 1.63
N TYR A 272 -12.31 14.68 2.19
CA TYR A 272 -13.31 15.52 2.83
C TYR A 272 -13.97 16.44 1.79
N PHE A 273 -15.27 16.26 1.58
CA PHE A 273 -16.03 17.06 0.61
C PHE A 273 -17.02 18.03 1.23
N THR A 274 -17.25 17.95 2.55
CA THR A 274 -18.21 18.82 3.26
C THR A 274 -17.58 19.48 4.48
N ALA A 275 -18.09 20.67 4.84
CA ALA A 275 -17.66 21.36 6.05
C ALA A 275 -18.01 20.55 7.31
N GLU A 276 -19.14 19.82 7.30
CA GLU A 276 -19.59 19.00 8.41
C GLU A 276 -18.57 17.89 8.73
N ASP A 277 -18.06 17.20 7.72
CA ASP A 277 -17.07 16.13 7.90
C ASP A 277 -15.74 16.68 8.43
N ILE A 278 -15.28 17.83 7.88
CA ILE A 278 -14.05 18.50 8.33
C ILE A 278 -14.14 18.93 9.79
N GLU A 279 -15.30 19.46 10.21
CA GLU A 279 -15.54 19.87 11.59
C GLU A 279 -15.69 18.67 12.54
N ALA A 280 -16.41 17.63 12.11
CA ALA A 280 -16.66 16.41 12.91
C ALA A 280 -15.36 15.69 13.25
N ASP A 281 -14.45 15.56 12.28
CA ASP A 281 -13.16 14.85 12.45
C ASP A 281 -12.05 15.79 12.96
N GLY A 282 -12.33 17.12 13.12
CA GLY A 282 -11.38 18.09 13.69
C GLY A 282 -10.13 18.31 12.84
N ILE A 283 -10.26 18.19 11.52
CA ILE A 283 -9.15 18.25 10.57
C ILE A 283 -8.41 19.57 10.60
N LEU A 284 -9.14 20.70 10.77
CA LEU A 284 -8.54 22.02 10.84
C LEU A 284 -7.88 22.28 12.20
N THR A 285 -6.73 21.65 12.41
CA THR A 285 -5.85 21.95 13.53
C THR A 285 -5.15 23.31 13.33
N ASP A 286 -4.58 23.88 14.39
CA ASP A 286 -3.82 25.13 14.27
C ASP A 286 -2.64 24.99 13.28
N GLU A 287 -2.01 23.81 13.23
CA GLU A 287 -0.92 23.49 12.30
C GLU A 287 -1.40 23.48 10.85
N MET A 288 -2.51 22.80 10.56
CA MET A 288 -3.12 22.78 9.23
C MET A 288 -3.56 24.18 8.78
N ILE A 289 -4.16 24.97 9.68
CA ILE A 289 -4.53 26.37 9.40
C ILE A 289 -3.30 27.19 9.07
N ASP A 290 -2.21 27.03 9.81
CA ASP A 290 -0.95 27.76 9.55
C ASP A 290 -0.35 27.37 8.20
N GLU A 291 -0.40 26.10 7.81
CA GLU A 291 0.06 25.61 6.51
C GLU A 291 -0.74 26.24 5.36
N LEU A 292 -2.07 26.19 5.41
CA LEU A 292 -2.94 26.81 4.41
C LEU A 292 -2.73 28.33 4.32
N MET A 293 -2.52 29.00 5.46
CA MET A 293 -2.23 30.43 5.46
C MET A 293 -0.84 30.76 4.89
N ASN A 294 0.14 29.89 5.04
CA ASN A 294 1.46 30.03 4.42
C ASN A 294 1.38 29.87 2.90
N ASP A 295 0.62 28.89 2.41
CA ASP A 295 0.37 28.71 0.99
C ASP A 295 -0.32 29.96 0.36
N ARG A 296 -1.35 30.51 1.03
CA ARG A 296 -1.95 31.80 0.63
C ARG A 296 -0.94 32.94 0.56
N ARG A 297 -0.01 33.00 1.52
CA ARG A 297 1.05 34.02 1.53
C ARG A 297 2.01 33.87 0.35
N GLU A 298 2.38 32.66 0.02
CA GLU A 298 3.24 32.38 -1.14
C GLU A 298 2.56 32.74 -2.46
N ARG A 299 1.27 32.48 -2.57
CA ARG A 299 0.44 32.88 -3.73
C ARG A 299 0.09 34.37 -3.73
N LYS A 300 0.53 35.16 -2.72
CA LYS A 300 0.21 36.59 -2.56
C LYS A 300 -1.30 36.86 -2.49
N ALA A 301 -2.06 35.93 -1.96
CA ALA A 301 -3.47 36.09 -1.73
C ALA A 301 -3.77 36.92 -0.49
N GLU A 302 -5.02 37.32 -0.32
CA GLU A 302 -5.47 38.04 0.86
C GLU A 302 -5.31 37.20 2.12
N LEU A 303 -4.78 37.85 3.18
CA LEU A 303 -4.59 37.22 4.48
C LEU A 303 -5.61 37.75 5.48
N PRO A 304 -6.16 36.88 6.33
CA PRO A 304 -7.15 37.24 7.34
C PRO A 304 -6.54 38.07 8.44
N THR A 305 -7.37 38.87 9.09
CA THR A 305 -6.98 39.82 10.17
C THR A 305 -7.29 39.29 11.56
N SER A 306 -8.20 38.29 11.68
CA SER A 306 -8.58 37.68 12.94
C SER A 306 -8.40 36.16 12.90
N GLN A 307 -8.41 35.52 14.07
CA GLN A 307 -8.32 34.04 14.17
C GLN A 307 -9.56 33.36 13.59
N GLU A 308 -10.72 33.95 13.76
CA GLU A 308 -11.97 33.46 13.20
C GLU A 308 -11.93 33.50 11.67
N GLU A 309 -11.51 34.59 11.07
CA GLU A 309 -11.33 34.73 9.63
C GLU A 309 -10.30 33.73 9.09
N ARG A 310 -9.20 33.46 9.83
CA ARG A 310 -8.21 32.46 9.46
C ARG A 310 -8.82 31.08 9.35
N ARG A 311 -9.62 30.69 10.37
CA ARG A 311 -10.27 29.36 10.38
C ARG A 311 -11.28 29.23 9.25
N GLN A 312 -12.08 30.29 9.03
CA GLN A 312 -13.08 30.28 7.94
C GLN A 312 -12.41 30.20 6.56
N MET A 313 -11.35 30.97 6.33
CA MET A 313 -10.58 30.91 5.08
C MET A 313 -9.90 29.56 4.88
N ALA A 314 -9.35 28.97 5.93
CA ALA A 314 -8.76 27.64 5.87
C ALA A 314 -9.79 26.57 5.52
N LEU A 315 -11.01 26.66 6.06
CA LEU A 315 -12.11 25.77 5.72
C LEU A 315 -12.49 25.89 4.23
N GLU A 316 -12.59 27.13 3.73
CA GLU A 316 -12.90 27.40 2.32
C GLU A 316 -11.81 26.83 1.38
N ASP A 317 -10.53 27.02 1.72
CA ASP A 317 -9.41 26.50 0.95
C ASP A 317 -9.39 24.97 0.95
N TYR A 318 -9.61 24.36 2.11
CA TYR A 318 -9.64 22.90 2.22
C TYR A 318 -10.78 22.29 1.41
N LEU A 319 -11.97 22.91 1.46
CA LEU A 319 -13.11 22.49 0.63
C LEU A 319 -12.87 22.72 -0.87
N GLU A 320 -12.14 23.77 -1.24
CA GLU A 320 -11.75 24.01 -2.63
C GLU A 320 -10.81 22.92 -3.14
N ILE A 321 -9.80 22.52 -2.34
CA ILE A 321 -8.90 21.42 -2.65
C ILE A 321 -9.68 20.11 -2.85
N GLY A 322 -10.58 19.77 -1.94
CA GLY A 322 -11.41 18.57 -2.04
C GLY A 322 -12.32 18.58 -3.28
N ARG A 323 -12.90 19.73 -3.60
CA ARG A 323 -13.74 19.91 -4.79
C ARG A 323 -12.92 19.75 -6.08
N ASP A 324 -11.75 20.40 -6.15
CA ASP A 324 -10.87 20.35 -7.32
C ASP A 324 -10.40 18.92 -7.58
N TYR A 325 -9.99 18.21 -6.52
CA TYR A 325 -9.67 16.79 -6.59
C TYR A 325 -10.85 15.96 -7.12
N LYS A 326 -12.04 16.13 -6.53
CA LYS A 326 -13.23 15.39 -6.94
C LYS A 326 -13.57 15.62 -8.41
N GLU A 327 -13.60 16.89 -8.84
CA GLU A 327 -14.08 17.26 -10.20
C GLU A 327 -13.05 16.97 -11.29
N ARG A 328 -11.76 17.13 -11.01
CA ARG A 328 -10.72 17.01 -12.04
C ARG A 328 -10.05 15.66 -12.12
N ILE A 329 -10.01 14.92 -11.02
CA ILE A 329 -9.30 13.65 -10.94
C ILE A 329 -10.30 12.51 -10.76
N LEU A 330 -11.02 12.51 -9.64
CA LEU A 330 -11.84 11.38 -9.24
C LEU A 330 -12.99 11.11 -10.19
N LEU A 331 -13.89 12.09 -10.43
CA LEU A 331 -15.07 11.88 -11.28
C LEU A 331 -14.73 11.48 -12.72
N PRO A 332 -13.73 12.07 -13.41
CA PRO A 332 -13.32 11.62 -14.75
C PRO A 332 -12.83 10.16 -14.77
N TYR A 333 -12.13 9.73 -13.71
CA TYR A 333 -11.70 8.34 -13.57
C TYR A 333 -12.89 7.39 -13.41
N LEU A 334 -13.82 7.72 -12.48
CA LEU A 334 -15.02 6.90 -12.26
C LEU A 334 -15.93 6.84 -13.50
N GLU A 335 -16.10 7.95 -14.22
CA GLU A 335 -16.83 7.99 -15.47
C GLU A 335 -16.21 7.06 -16.53
N LYS A 336 -14.88 7.04 -16.60
CA LYS A 336 -14.17 6.15 -17.52
C LYS A 336 -14.32 4.67 -17.16
N LEU A 337 -14.34 4.33 -15.86
CA LEU A 337 -14.61 2.97 -15.40
C LEU A 337 -16.02 2.50 -15.78
N GLY A 338 -17.01 3.38 -15.72
CA GLY A 338 -18.43 3.07 -15.92
C GLY A 338 -19.05 2.32 -14.74
N ASN A 339 -20.36 2.53 -14.54
CA ASN A 339 -21.15 1.93 -13.45
C ASN A 339 -20.45 1.92 -12.10
N CYS A 340 -19.89 3.06 -11.69
CA CYS A 340 -19.14 3.23 -10.46
C CYS A 340 -19.79 4.28 -9.56
N GLU A 341 -20.25 3.85 -8.38
CA GLU A 341 -20.80 4.73 -7.35
C GLU A 341 -19.67 5.32 -6.50
N LEU A 342 -19.76 6.62 -6.19
CA LEU A 342 -18.87 7.30 -5.26
C LEU A 342 -19.52 7.40 -3.88
N VAL A 343 -18.87 6.81 -2.89
CA VAL A 343 -19.25 6.93 -1.47
C VAL A 343 -18.15 7.67 -0.72
N SER A 344 -18.53 8.69 0.06
CA SER A 344 -17.60 9.40 0.94
C SER A 344 -17.58 8.73 2.32
N LEU A 345 -16.40 8.34 2.75
CA LEU A 345 -16.10 7.91 4.12
C LEU A 345 -14.83 8.64 4.57
N PRO A 346 -14.94 9.92 4.93
CA PRO A 346 -13.79 10.76 5.23
C PRO A 346 -12.90 10.18 6.33
N GLY A 347 -11.59 10.31 6.20
CA GLY A 347 -10.64 9.82 7.18
C GLY A 347 -9.22 9.64 6.62
N ASP A 348 -8.42 8.83 7.29
CA ASP A 348 -7.07 8.51 6.87
C ASP A 348 -7.07 7.56 5.67
N HIS A 349 -5.97 7.55 4.92
CA HIS A 349 -5.78 6.62 3.81
C HIS A 349 -5.97 5.14 4.21
N LEU A 350 -5.68 4.76 5.46
CA LEU A 350 -5.94 3.45 6.03
C LEU A 350 -7.34 3.39 6.69
N ILE A 351 -8.38 3.81 5.98
CA ILE A 351 -9.74 3.95 6.49
C ILE A 351 -10.30 2.65 7.07
N TYR A 352 -9.91 1.51 6.53
CA TYR A 352 -10.30 0.19 7.02
C TYR A 352 -9.70 -0.15 8.39
N GLU A 353 -8.65 0.55 8.84
CA GLU A 353 -8.13 0.47 10.21
C GLU A 353 -8.83 1.48 11.12
N GLN A 354 -9.12 2.68 10.60
CA GLN A 354 -9.70 3.79 11.34
C GLN A 354 -11.21 3.62 11.56
N LYS A 355 -11.96 3.26 10.50
CA LYS A 355 -13.42 3.09 10.49
C LYS A 355 -13.80 1.70 9.92
N PRO A 356 -13.32 0.59 10.55
CA PRO A 356 -13.47 -0.76 9.97
C PRO A 356 -14.92 -1.19 9.83
N ASP A 357 -15.77 -0.87 10.80
CA ASP A 357 -17.18 -1.31 10.80
C ASP A 357 -17.98 -0.58 9.71
N GLU A 358 -17.77 0.73 9.57
CA GLU A 358 -18.44 1.54 8.54
C GLU A 358 -17.97 1.13 7.14
N CYS A 359 -16.65 0.99 6.95
CA CYS A 359 -16.09 0.56 5.67
C CYS A 359 -16.59 -0.84 5.28
N GLY A 360 -16.58 -1.79 6.22
CA GLY A 360 -17.10 -3.14 6.00
C GLY A 360 -18.60 -3.17 5.69
N GLN A 361 -19.40 -2.34 6.37
CA GLN A 361 -20.84 -2.24 6.10
C GLN A 361 -21.15 -1.66 4.72
N ILE A 362 -20.44 -0.62 4.31
CA ILE A 362 -20.57 -0.05 2.94
C ILE A 362 -20.32 -1.13 1.88
N ILE A 363 -19.25 -1.91 2.05
CA ILE A 363 -18.92 -2.99 1.12
C ILE A 363 -19.99 -4.08 1.15
N ARG A 364 -20.47 -4.46 2.33
CA ARG A 364 -21.57 -5.44 2.51
C ARG A 364 -22.82 -4.99 1.76
N ASP A 365 -23.28 -3.77 2.00
CA ASP A 365 -24.50 -3.23 1.40
C ASP A 365 -24.37 -3.18 -0.13
N PHE A 366 -23.17 -2.88 -0.64
CA PHE A 366 -22.89 -2.84 -2.07
C PHE A 366 -22.94 -4.24 -2.72
N ILE A 367 -22.36 -5.28 -2.11
CA ILE A 367 -22.32 -6.61 -2.71
C ILE A 367 -23.61 -7.41 -2.56
N ASP A 368 -24.41 -7.11 -1.54
CA ASP A 368 -25.73 -7.75 -1.30
C ASP A 368 -26.86 -7.09 -2.12
N GLY A 369 -26.63 -5.90 -2.68
CA GLY A 369 -27.49 -5.27 -3.59
C GLY A 369 -28.39 -4.48 -3.81
#